data_deccb23e5bae3cdc76b84a85c8f9effb
#
_entry.id   deccb23e5bae3cdc76b84a85c8f9effb
#
_cell.length_a   1.000
_cell.length_b   1.000
_cell.length_c   1.000
_cell.angle_alpha   90.00
_cell.angle_beta   90.00
_cell.angle_gamma   90.00
#
_symmetry.space_group_name_H-M   'P 1'
#
loop_
_entity.id
_entity.type
_entity.pdbx_description
1 polymer ?
#
loop_
_entity_poly.entity_id
_entity_poly.type
_entity_poly.pdbx_seq_one_letter_code
_entity_poly.pdbx_strand_id
1 'polypeptide(L)'
;MDTDIRVKSEEQAMNKKVLPRIAIGGDHLSPVVVYRRGKDPTLDHPEESDVLVRPEEMIDLSIVIYNTECGCMAKPTAVTVQGGQLLVEISGELTNVLGSGVYRLDVSYNEMNPRYDDGKRLIVLSRDLCRAVAPSEATWLMAEELHLVVQGMIQGDKGDPGLSAYEWAVREGLCNTITQYLDLIRGAPGRSAYQSYLATTMDDPKMTEAEWANPWGPIVELLKLL
;
A
#
# COMPACT_ATOMS: atom_id res chain seq x y z
N MET A 1 -11.57 -32.32 -11.32
CA MET A 1 -11.32 -31.08 -10.52
C MET A 1 -11.03 -29.87 -11.43
N ASP A 2 -11.59 -29.83 -12.65
CA ASP A 2 -11.26 -28.80 -13.67
C ASP A 2 -12.47 -27.98 -14.16
N THR A 3 -13.60 -28.09 -13.50
CA THR A 3 -14.84 -27.41 -13.95
C THR A 3 -15.02 -26.00 -13.32
N ASP A 4 -14.37 -25.71 -12.19
CA ASP A 4 -14.57 -24.45 -11.44
C ASP A 4 -13.74 -23.26 -12.01
N ILE A 5 -12.68 -23.52 -12.77
CA ILE A 5 -11.83 -22.45 -13.32
C ILE A 5 -12.44 -21.86 -14.60
N ARG A 6 -13.18 -22.66 -15.37
CA ARG A 6 -13.82 -22.20 -16.61
C ARG A 6 -15.03 -21.30 -16.36
N VAL A 7 -15.82 -21.55 -15.33
CA VAL A 7 -17.00 -20.74 -15.01
C VAL A 7 -16.60 -19.33 -14.57
N LYS A 8 -15.53 -19.19 -13.80
CA LYS A 8 -15.02 -17.85 -13.37
C LYS A 8 -14.44 -17.02 -14.52
N SER A 9 -13.87 -17.66 -15.54
CA SER A 9 -13.35 -16.93 -16.71
C SER A 9 -14.45 -16.49 -17.67
N GLU A 10 -15.56 -17.21 -17.75
CA GLU A 10 -16.70 -16.84 -18.59
C GLU A 10 -17.56 -15.72 -17.94
N GLU A 11 -17.75 -15.72 -16.62
CA GLU A 11 -18.40 -14.62 -15.93
C GLU A 11 -17.59 -13.31 -15.96
N GLN A 12 -16.26 -13.37 -15.93
CA GLN A 12 -15.41 -12.19 -16.11
C GLN A 12 -15.38 -11.68 -17.57
N ALA A 13 -15.60 -12.55 -18.55
CA ALA A 13 -15.68 -12.16 -19.96
C ALA A 13 -17.04 -11.53 -20.33
N MET A 14 -18.11 -11.86 -19.63
CA MET A 14 -19.46 -11.31 -19.88
C MET A 14 -19.69 -9.91 -19.34
N ASN A 15 -18.86 -9.43 -18.40
CA ASN A 15 -19.00 -8.11 -17.77
C ASN A 15 -18.02 -7.07 -18.33
N LYS A 16 -17.71 -7.11 -19.61
CA LYS A 16 -17.00 -5.99 -20.25
C LYS A 16 -17.98 -4.83 -20.33
N LYS A 17 -18.08 -4.03 -19.26
CA LYS A 17 -18.93 -2.83 -19.20
C LYS A 17 -18.57 -1.97 -20.41
N VAL A 18 -19.55 -1.79 -21.30
CA VAL A 18 -19.37 -0.92 -22.46
C VAL A 18 -19.23 0.50 -21.93
N LEU A 19 -18.06 1.09 -22.14
CA LEU A 19 -17.83 2.48 -21.72
C LEU A 19 -18.75 3.42 -22.52
N PRO A 20 -19.34 4.43 -21.87
CA PRO A 20 -20.10 5.47 -22.58
C PRO A 20 -19.20 6.19 -23.58
N ARG A 21 -19.75 6.52 -24.76
CA ARG A 21 -19.02 7.23 -25.80
C ARG A 21 -19.42 8.70 -25.79
N ILE A 22 -18.47 9.57 -25.47
CA ILE A 22 -18.64 11.01 -25.44
C ILE A 22 -18.06 11.68 -26.69
N ALA A 23 -18.66 12.78 -27.13
CA ALA A 23 -18.16 13.52 -28.26
C ALA A 23 -16.99 14.42 -27.89
N ILE A 24 -15.91 14.39 -28.69
CA ILE A 24 -14.85 15.39 -28.60
C ILE A 24 -15.44 16.76 -28.98
N GLY A 25 -15.07 17.78 -28.22
CA GLY A 25 -15.62 19.13 -28.38
C GLY A 25 -16.99 19.37 -27.71
N GLY A 26 -17.56 18.34 -27.08
CA GLY A 26 -18.80 18.45 -26.29
C GLY A 26 -18.52 18.58 -24.79
N ASP A 27 -19.44 19.27 -24.10
CA ASP A 27 -19.42 19.37 -22.64
C ASP A 27 -20.11 18.14 -22.03
N HIS A 28 -19.49 17.58 -21.01
CA HIS A 28 -19.99 16.38 -20.34
C HIS A 28 -19.91 16.55 -18.82
N LEU A 29 -20.94 16.03 -18.15
CA LEU A 29 -21.01 16.00 -16.70
C LEU A 29 -21.10 14.54 -16.25
N SER A 30 -20.16 14.12 -15.40
CA SER A 30 -20.14 12.76 -14.89
C SER A 30 -20.36 12.76 -13.37
N PRO A 31 -21.45 12.15 -12.88
CA PRO A 31 -21.63 11.95 -11.46
C PRO A 31 -20.70 10.82 -10.98
N VAL A 32 -19.94 11.10 -9.93
CA VAL A 32 -18.98 10.18 -9.33
C VAL A 32 -19.35 9.97 -7.87
N VAL A 33 -19.50 8.72 -7.48
CA VAL A 33 -19.83 8.32 -6.11
C VAL A 33 -18.73 7.44 -5.58
N VAL A 34 -18.26 7.73 -4.38
CA VAL A 34 -17.20 6.95 -3.71
C VAL A 34 -17.83 6.14 -2.59
N TYR A 35 -17.64 4.83 -2.63
CA TYR A 35 -18.08 3.92 -1.58
C TYR A 35 -16.89 3.31 -0.87
N ARG A 36 -17.05 3.06 0.42
CA ARG A 36 -16.15 2.21 1.20
C ARG A 36 -16.82 0.86 1.40
N ARG A 37 -16.22 -0.19 0.87
CA ARG A 37 -16.68 -1.56 1.13
C ARG A 37 -16.23 -1.99 2.50
N GLY A 38 -17.16 -2.46 3.31
CA GLY A 38 -16.86 -2.82 4.65
C GLY A 38 -17.94 -3.63 5.35
N LYS A 39 -17.56 -4.23 6.49
CA LYS A 39 -18.51 -4.86 7.39
C LYS A 39 -19.09 -3.76 8.29
N ASP A 40 -20.40 -3.66 8.33
CA ASP A 40 -21.08 -2.77 9.26
C ASP A 40 -20.97 -3.36 10.68
N PRO A 41 -20.25 -2.72 11.61
CA PRO A 41 -20.06 -3.23 12.96
C PRO A 41 -21.33 -3.18 13.80
N THR A 42 -22.39 -2.53 13.32
CA THR A 42 -23.67 -2.39 14.05
C THR A 42 -24.62 -3.56 13.78
N LEU A 43 -24.30 -4.43 12.83
CA LEU A 43 -25.11 -5.61 12.51
C LEU A 43 -24.62 -6.84 13.27
N ASP A 44 -25.53 -7.62 13.84
CA ASP A 44 -25.22 -8.89 14.53
C ASP A 44 -24.52 -9.92 13.61
N HIS A 45 -24.78 -9.82 12.31
CA HIS A 45 -24.08 -10.55 11.27
C HIS A 45 -23.54 -9.52 10.26
N PRO A 46 -22.30 -9.05 10.41
CA PRO A 46 -21.74 -8.02 9.54
C PRO A 46 -21.58 -8.56 8.11
N GLU A 47 -22.57 -8.28 7.29
CA GLU A 47 -22.45 -8.45 5.84
C GLU A 47 -21.58 -7.32 5.26
N GLU A 48 -20.90 -7.60 4.16
CA GLU A 48 -20.16 -6.54 3.45
C GLU A 48 -21.17 -5.54 2.90
N SER A 49 -21.15 -4.34 3.43
CA SER A 49 -21.97 -3.22 2.96
C SER A 49 -21.09 -2.15 2.32
N ASP A 50 -21.60 -1.53 1.27
CA ASP A 50 -20.95 -0.38 0.66
C ASP A 50 -21.46 0.90 1.35
N VAL A 51 -20.58 1.56 2.12
CA VAL A 51 -20.89 2.81 2.82
C VAL A 51 -20.46 3.99 1.96
N LEU A 52 -21.36 4.95 1.74
CA LEU A 52 -21.07 6.17 0.99
C LEU A 52 -20.01 7.01 1.72
N VAL A 53 -18.93 7.35 1.01
CA VAL A 53 -17.95 8.33 1.49
C VAL A 53 -18.41 9.71 1.07
N ARG A 54 -18.69 10.58 2.05
CA ARG A 54 -19.16 11.92 1.77
C ARG A 54 -18.02 12.81 1.26
N PRO A 55 -18.24 13.61 0.21
CA PRO A 55 -17.21 14.51 -0.31
C PRO A 55 -16.65 15.48 0.73
N GLU A 56 -17.43 15.84 1.75
CA GLU A 56 -17.01 16.72 2.84
C GLU A 56 -15.95 16.06 3.77
N GLU A 57 -15.86 14.73 3.74
CA GLU A 57 -14.87 13.95 4.50
C GLU A 57 -13.55 13.77 3.73
N MET A 58 -13.52 14.16 2.45
CA MET A 58 -12.35 14.04 1.57
C MET A 58 -11.45 15.26 1.72
N ILE A 59 -10.36 15.10 2.44
CA ILE A 59 -9.37 16.18 2.66
C ILE A 59 -8.40 16.21 1.48
N ASP A 60 -8.04 17.40 1.01
CA ASP A 60 -7.08 17.58 -0.09
C ASP A 60 -7.50 16.81 -1.37
N LEU A 61 -8.80 16.82 -1.70
CA LEU A 61 -9.35 16.14 -2.87
C LEU A 61 -8.67 16.63 -4.15
N SER A 62 -8.16 15.70 -4.93
CA SER A 62 -7.60 15.95 -6.27
C SER A 62 -8.19 14.98 -7.27
N ILE A 63 -8.64 15.51 -8.40
CA ILE A 63 -9.20 14.73 -9.50
C ILE A 63 -8.41 15.03 -10.76
N VAL A 64 -8.00 13.98 -11.47
CA VAL A 64 -7.27 14.06 -12.73
C VAL A 64 -7.94 13.15 -13.76
N ILE A 65 -8.06 13.63 -14.97
CA ILE A 65 -8.53 12.85 -16.11
C ILE A 65 -7.31 12.50 -16.96
N TYR A 66 -7.16 11.22 -17.22
CA TYR A 66 -6.03 10.65 -17.95
C TYR A 66 -6.52 9.94 -19.21
N ASN A 67 -6.03 10.34 -20.39
CA ASN A 67 -6.26 9.59 -21.62
C ASN A 67 -5.24 8.45 -21.71
N THR A 68 -5.72 7.21 -21.61
CA THR A 68 -4.86 6.01 -21.55
C THR A 68 -4.16 5.68 -22.87
N GLU A 69 -4.63 6.24 -24.00
CA GLU A 69 -4.07 5.97 -25.33
C GLU A 69 -2.90 6.90 -25.67
N CYS A 70 -2.99 8.20 -25.30
CA CYS A 70 -1.92 9.17 -25.58
C CYS A 70 -1.03 9.51 -24.37
N GLY A 71 -1.45 9.12 -23.16
CA GLY A 71 -0.75 9.49 -21.93
C GLY A 71 -0.99 10.94 -21.47
N CYS A 72 -1.89 11.67 -22.13
CA CYS A 72 -2.21 13.04 -21.77
C CYS A 72 -3.06 13.08 -20.50
N MET A 73 -2.81 14.05 -19.63
CA MET A 73 -3.58 14.24 -18.40
C MET A 73 -3.99 15.69 -18.22
N ALA A 74 -5.14 15.90 -17.60
CA ALA A 74 -5.63 17.23 -17.28
C ALA A 74 -6.54 17.19 -16.06
N LYS A 75 -6.72 18.35 -15.41
CA LYS A 75 -7.75 18.50 -14.38
C LYS A 75 -9.10 18.69 -15.04
N PRO A 76 -10.21 18.21 -14.43
CA PRO A 76 -11.56 18.54 -14.90
C PRO A 76 -11.78 20.06 -14.88
N THR A 77 -12.70 20.52 -15.70
CA THR A 77 -13.05 21.95 -15.81
C THR A 77 -13.63 22.47 -14.51
N ALA A 78 -14.50 21.70 -13.90
CA ALA A 78 -15.03 21.94 -12.57
C ALA A 78 -15.36 20.64 -11.84
N VAL A 79 -15.34 20.71 -10.51
CA VAL A 79 -15.84 19.66 -9.63
C VAL A 79 -16.78 20.30 -8.62
N THR A 80 -18.03 19.88 -8.62
CA THR A 80 -19.04 20.36 -7.68
C THR A 80 -19.61 19.23 -6.85
N VAL A 81 -20.04 19.52 -5.63
CA VAL A 81 -20.66 18.53 -4.73
C VAL A 81 -22.16 18.75 -4.76
N GLN A 82 -22.92 17.71 -5.08
CA GLN A 82 -24.36 17.74 -5.06
C GLN A 82 -24.94 16.39 -4.58
N GLY A 83 -25.76 16.42 -3.54
CA GLY A 83 -26.44 15.23 -3.07
C GLY A 83 -25.51 14.10 -2.59
N GLY A 84 -24.30 14.43 -2.07
CA GLY A 84 -23.30 13.44 -1.66
C GLY A 84 -22.50 12.84 -2.80
N GLN A 85 -22.62 13.40 -4.02
CA GLN A 85 -21.90 13.00 -5.22
C GLN A 85 -20.92 14.09 -5.64
N LEU A 86 -19.85 13.69 -6.32
CA LEU A 86 -18.95 14.59 -7.03
C LEU A 86 -19.43 14.70 -8.49
N LEU A 87 -19.80 15.87 -8.92
CA LEU A 87 -20.12 16.15 -10.32
C LEU A 87 -18.85 16.65 -11.00
N VAL A 88 -18.29 15.82 -11.87
CA VAL A 88 -17.05 16.10 -12.60
C VAL A 88 -17.39 16.62 -13.98
N GLU A 89 -17.06 17.88 -14.25
CA GLU A 89 -17.29 18.55 -15.53
C GLU A 89 -16.10 18.42 -16.46
N ILE A 90 -16.35 17.96 -17.68
CA ILE A 90 -15.36 17.80 -18.74
C ILE A 90 -15.84 18.68 -19.90
N SER A 91 -15.22 19.84 -20.08
CA SER A 91 -15.60 20.76 -21.17
C SER A 91 -15.15 20.26 -22.54
N GLY A 92 -15.78 20.81 -23.58
CA GLY A 92 -15.37 20.55 -24.95
C GLY A 92 -13.94 20.97 -25.24
N GLU A 93 -13.45 22.03 -24.60
CA GLU A 93 -12.03 22.44 -24.70
C GLU A 93 -11.11 21.35 -24.13
N LEU A 94 -11.49 20.80 -22.97
CA LEU A 94 -10.72 19.75 -22.32
C LEU A 94 -10.68 18.47 -23.18
N THR A 95 -11.81 18.06 -23.76
CA THR A 95 -11.87 16.89 -24.65
C THR A 95 -11.07 17.10 -25.93
N ASN A 96 -11.00 18.34 -26.46
CA ASN A 96 -10.15 18.66 -27.60
C ASN A 96 -8.65 18.54 -27.26
N VAL A 97 -8.24 18.93 -26.06
CA VAL A 97 -6.86 18.83 -25.58
C VAL A 97 -6.45 17.37 -25.33
N LEU A 98 -7.33 16.59 -24.69
CA LEU A 98 -7.08 15.19 -24.39
C LEU A 98 -7.17 14.27 -25.61
N GLY A 99 -7.94 14.66 -26.63
CA GLY A 99 -8.11 13.91 -27.88
C GLY A 99 -8.96 12.66 -27.73
N SER A 100 -9.02 11.86 -28.81
CA SER A 100 -9.73 10.57 -28.81
C SER A 100 -9.05 9.55 -27.92
N GLY A 101 -9.82 8.62 -27.35
CA GLY A 101 -9.27 7.54 -26.53
C GLY A 101 -10.14 7.22 -25.32
N VAL A 102 -9.63 6.32 -24.50
CA VAL A 102 -10.28 5.97 -23.22
C VAL A 102 -9.80 6.94 -22.13
N TYR A 103 -10.77 7.62 -21.53
CA TYR A 103 -10.52 8.50 -20.39
C TYR A 103 -10.68 7.72 -19.10
N ARG A 104 -9.66 7.84 -18.25
CA ARG A 104 -9.63 7.30 -16.88
C ARG A 104 -9.71 8.44 -15.91
N LEU A 105 -10.52 8.28 -14.89
CA LEU A 105 -10.63 9.20 -13.78
C LEU A 105 -9.77 8.70 -12.62
N ASP A 106 -8.84 9.51 -12.17
CA ASP A 106 -8.05 9.30 -10.97
C ASP A 106 -8.53 10.28 -9.89
N VAL A 107 -9.01 9.73 -8.79
CA VAL A 107 -9.46 10.48 -7.61
C VAL A 107 -8.52 10.18 -6.46
N SER A 108 -7.92 11.20 -5.89
CA SER A 108 -7.08 11.07 -4.70
C SER A 108 -7.53 12.03 -3.61
N TYR A 109 -7.55 11.57 -2.38
CA TYR A 109 -7.89 12.38 -1.21
C TYR A 109 -7.27 11.79 0.05
N ASN A 110 -7.17 12.60 1.09
CA ASN A 110 -6.80 12.15 2.41
C ASN A 110 -8.05 11.93 3.27
N GLU A 111 -8.06 10.85 4.04
CA GLU A 111 -9.03 10.63 5.11
C GLU A 111 -8.35 10.73 6.48
N MET A 112 -9.07 11.18 7.49
CA MET A 112 -8.57 11.20 8.86
C MET A 112 -8.38 9.78 9.37
N ASN A 113 -7.16 9.44 9.77
CA ASN A 113 -6.85 8.15 10.36
C ASN A 113 -5.76 8.31 11.43
N PRO A 114 -6.13 8.23 12.71
CA PRO A 114 -5.20 8.47 13.83
C PRO A 114 -4.05 7.45 13.94
N ARG A 115 -4.05 6.42 13.08
CA ARG A 115 -2.97 5.41 13.05
C ARG A 115 -1.74 5.84 12.25
N TYR A 116 -1.85 6.94 11.49
CA TYR A 116 -0.73 7.50 10.76
C TYR A 116 -0.14 8.67 11.53
N ASP A 117 1.17 8.88 11.41
CA ASP A 117 1.90 9.92 12.15
C ASP A 117 1.36 11.32 11.92
N ASP A 118 0.89 11.60 10.70
CA ASP A 118 0.27 12.85 10.29
C ASP A 118 -1.27 12.86 10.48
N GLY A 119 -1.83 11.77 11.02
CA GLY A 119 -3.27 11.60 11.21
C GLY A 119 -4.06 11.48 9.91
N LYS A 120 -3.40 11.27 8.76
CA LYS A 120 -4.02 11.21 7.44
C LYS A 120 -3.63 9.94 6.69
N ARG A 121 -4.59 9.39 5.95
CA ARG A 121 -4.36 8.27 5.03
C ARG A 121 -4.70 8.71 3.62
N LEU A 122 -3.74 8.59 2.70
CA LEU A 122 -3.98 8.84 1.27
C LEU A 122 -4.76 7.68 0.66
N ILE A 123 -5.87 8.01 0.02
CA ILE A 123 -6.68 7.11 -0.80
C ILE A 123 -6.48 7.51 -2.26
N VAL A 124 -6.22 6.53 -3.12
CA VAL A 124 -6.11 6.73 -4.57
C VAL A 124 -7.03 5.73 -5.26
N LEU A 125 -7.93 6.23 -6.07
CA LEU A 125 -8.91 5.45 -6.82
C LEU A 125 -8.78 5.78 -8.30
N SER A 126 -8.83 4.75 -9.15
CA SER A 126 -8.69 4.90 -10.58
C SER A 126 -9.71 4.04 -11.31
N ARG A 127 -10.43 4.61 -12.27
CA ARG A 127 -11.43 3.88 -13.06
C ARG A 127 -11.60 4.48 -14.43
N ASP A 128 -11.82 3.61 -15.43
CA ASP A 128 -12.19 4.04 -16.77
C ASP A 128 -13.57 4.71 -16.74
N LEU A 129 -13.63 5.93 -17.25
CA LEU A 129 -14.79 6.81 -17.20
C LEU A 129 -15.63 6.68 -18.47
N CYS A 130 -15.02 6.91 -19.62
CA CYS A 130 -15.69 6.95 -20.91
C CYS A 130 -14.69 6.75 -22.05
N ARG A 131 -15.19 6.63 -23.27
CA ARG A 131 -14.39 6.71 -24.49
C ARG A 131 -14.76 7.98 -25.26
N ALA A 132 -13.76 8.84 -25.47
CA ALA A 132 -13.92 10.02 -26.32
C ALA A 132 -13.75 9.63 -27.79
N VAL A 133 -14.72 10.01 -28.60
CA VAL A 133 -14.81 9.66 -30.03
C VAL A 133 -15.21 10.87 -30.86
N ALA A 134 -15.12 10.76 -32.17
CA ALA A 134 -15.66 11.80 -33.08
C ALA A 134 -17.14 12.02 -32.79
N PRO A 135 -17.68 13.26 -32.97
CA PRO A 135 -19.06 13.57 -32.67
C PRO A 135 -20.08 12.68 -33.39
N SER A 136 -19.75 12.18 -34.58
CA SER A 136 -20.60 11.27 -35.37
C SER A 136 -20.69 9.85 -34.76
N GLU A 137 -19.77 9.48 -33.89
CA GLU A 137 -19.68 8.16 -33.25
C GLU A 137 -20.16 8.17 -31.80
N ALA A 138 -20.45 9.37 -31.27
CA ALA A 138 -20.90 9.52 -29.90
C ALA A 138 -22.31 8.93 -29.73
N THR A 139 -22.49 8.18 -28.64
CA THR A 139 -23.81 7.70 -28.25
C THR A 139 -24.25 8.50 -27.02
N TRP A 140 -25.43 9.11 -27.11
CA TRP A 140 -26.05 9.80 -25.97
C TRP A 140 -26.57 8.75 -24.99
N LEU A 141 -25.69 8.23 -24.14
CA LEU A 141 -26.10 7.45 -22.97
C LEU A 141 -26.32 8.46 -21.83
N MET A 142 -27.43 8.30 -21.11
CA MET A 142 -27.61 9.03 -19.85
C MET A 142 -26.37 8.84 -18.99
N ALA A 143 -25.92 9.90 -18.32
CA ALA A 143 -24.77 9.85 -17.44
C ALA A 143 -25.02 8.82 -16.34
N GLU A 144 -24.48 7.62 -16.51
CA GLU A 144 -24.46 6.62 -15.46
C GLU A 144 -23.53 7.09 -14.35
N GLU A 145 -23.93 6.89 -13.09
CA GLU A 145 -23.07 7.15 -11.96
C GLU A 145 -21.80 6.28 -12.02
N LEU A 146 -20.65 6.92 -11.92
CA LEU A 146 -19.39 6.23 -11.79
C LEU A 146 -19.17 5.85 -10.32
N HIS A 147 -19.28 4.57 -10.03
CA HIS A 147 -19.04 4.07 -8.68
C HIS A 147 -17.55 3.75 -8.49
N LEU A 148 -16.90 4.47 -7.61
CA LEU A 148 -15.55 4.18 -7.13
C LEU A 148 -15.65 3.47 -5.79
N VAL A 149 -15.05 2.29 -5.70
CA VAL A 149 -15.04 1.53 -4.45
C VAL A 149 -13.65 1.57 -3.83
N VAL A 150 -13.57 2.17 -2.66
CA VAL A 150 -12.39 2.02 -1.81
C VAL A 150 -12.38 0.57 -1.35
N GLN A 151 -11.54 -0.23 -1.96
CA GLN A 151 -11.18 -1.52 -1.39
C GLN A 151 -10.29 -1.25 -0.18
N GLY A 152 -10.89 -0.76 0.86
CA GLY A 152 -10.24 -0.72 2.15
C GLY A 152 -10.43 -2.11 2.74
N MET A 153 -9.36 -2.77 3.14
CA MET A 153 -9.52 -3.50 4.38
C MET A 153 -10.21 -2.50 5.32
N ILE A 154 -11.47 -2.78 5.70
CA ILE A 154 -11.87 -2.37 7.01
C ILE A 154 -10.88 -3.13 7.86
N GLN A 155 -9.84 -2.43 8.15
CA GLN A 155 -8.96 -2.85 9.19
C GLN A 155 -9.88 -2.84 10.40
N GLY A 156 -10.35 -4.02 10.81
CA GLY A 156 -10.98 -4.21 12.11
C GLY A 156 -10.15 -3.43 13.09
N ASP A 157 -10.73 -2.90 14.13
CA ASP A 157 -10.00 -2.22 15.19
C ASP A 157 -8.65 -2.89 15.31
N LYS A 158 -7.57 -2.08 15.26
CA LYS A 158 -6.22 -2.60 15.38
C LYS A 158 -6.28 -3.57 16.54
N GLY A 159 -6.28 -4.88 16.24
CA GLY A 159 -6.22 -5.90 17.29
C GLY A 159 -5.13 -5.43 18.23
N ASP A 160 -5.36 -5.54 19.52
CA ASP A 160 -4.39 -5.12 20.53
C ASP A 160 -3.00 -5.42 20.02
N PRO A 161 -2.04 -4.50 20.12
CA PRO A 161 -0.68 -4.71 19.62
C PRO A 161 -0.27 -6.11 20.07
N GLY A 162 -0.02 -7.02 19.13
CA GLY A 162 0.36 -8.37 19.47
C GLY A 162 1.50 -8.26 20.48
N LEU A 163 1.49 -9.12 21.50
CA LEU A 163 2.52 -9.10 22.54
C LEU A 163 3.88 -8.92 21.88
N SER A 164 4.63 -7.93 22.34
CA SER A 164 6.03 -7.77 21.93
C SER A 164 6.80 -9.07 22.25
N ALA A 165 7.90 -9.32 21.57
CA ALA A 165 8.70 -10.50 21.85
C ALA A 165 9.11 -10.61 23.33
N TYR A 166 9.30 -9.48 24.00
CA TYR A 166 9.55 -9.42 25.44
C TYR A 166 8.33 -9.85 26.28
N GLU A 167 7.14 -9.28 25.99
CA GLU A 167 5.90 -9.63 26.70
C GLU A 167 5.54 -11.09 26.48
N TRP A 168 5.78 -11.62 25.27
CA TRP A 168 5.63 -13.05 25.00
C TRP A 168 6.58 -13.89 25.85
N ALA A 169 7.86 -13.52 25.94
CA ALA A 169 8.85 -14.21 26.76
C ALA A 169 8.50 -14.18 28.26
N VAL A 170 7.93 -13.06 28.75
CA VAL A 170 7.44 -12.96 30.13
C VAL A 170 6.24 -13.88 30.36
N ARG A 171 5.28 -13.89 29.42
CA ARG A 171 4.09 -14.74 29.49
C ARG A 171 4.43 -16.22 29.50
N GLU A 172 5.42 -16.63 28.71
CA GLU A 172 5.91 -18.01 28.66
C GLU A 172 6.85 -18.35 29.84
N GLY A 173 7.10 -17.41 30.74
CA GLY A 173 7.94 -17.61 31.92
C GLY A 173 9.45 -17.73 31.63
N LEU A 174 9.88 -17.30 30.42
CA LEU A 174 11.28 -17.36 30.01
C LEU A 174 12.14 -16.28 30.66
N CYS A 175 11.53 -15.15 31.03
CA CYS A 175 12.17 -14.03 31.73
C CYS A 175 11.14 -13.24 32.55
N ASN A 176 11.60 -12.52 33.58
CA ASN A 176 10.76 -11.65 34.39
C ASN A 176 11.15 -10.17 34.27
N THR A 177 12.30 -9.91 33.68
CA THR A 177 12.85 -8.56 33.52
C THR A 177 13.42 -8.37 32.11
N ILE A 178 13.49 -7.12 31.67
CA ILE A 178 14.08 -6.79 30.36
C ILE A 178 15.55 -7.19 30.31
N THR A 179 16.27 -7.13 31.40
CA THR A 179 17.68 -7.55 31.47
C THR A 179 17.82 -9.05 31.19
N GLN A 180 17.01 -9.90 31.84
CA GLN A 180 16.98 -11.33 31.58
C GLN A 180 16.60 -11.65 30.14
N TYR A 181 15.67 -10.90 29.57
CA TYR A 181 15.32 -11.05 28.15
C TYR A 181 16.48 -10.69 27.22
N LEU A 182 17.17 -9.58 27.47
CA LEU A 182 18.35 -9.18 26.70
C LEU A 182 19.49 -10.21 26.81
N ASP A 183 19.70 -10.82 27.99
CA ASP A 183 20.65 -11.87 28.16
C ASP A 183 20.26 -13.15 27.41
N LEU A 184 18.96 -13.47 27.37
CA LEU A 184 18.41 -14.61 26.63
C LEU A 184 18.65 -14.47 25.12
N ILE A 185 18.38 -13.29 24.54
CA ILE A 185 18.54 -13.06 23.09
C ILE A 185 20.00 -12.81 22.69
N ARG A 186 20.86 -12.36 23.61
CA ARG A 186 22.28 -12.09 23.34
C ARG A 186 23.04 -13.38 23.02
N GLY A 187 22.57 -14.52 23.50
CA GLY A 187 23.25 -15.80 23.39
C GLY A 187 24.48 -15.86 24.28
N ALA A 188 25.05 -17.05 24.41
CA ALA A 188 26.32 -17.24 25.12
C ALA A 188 27.43 -16.50 24.36
N PRO A 189 28.37 -15.85 25.05
CA PRO A 189 29.54 -15.28 24.41
C PRO A 189 30.21 -16.33 23.53
N GLY A 190 30.44 -16.00 22.27
CA GLY A 190 31.17 -16.85 21.36
C GLY A 190 32.56 -17.11 21.90
N ARG A 191 33.16 -18.25 21.53
CA ARG A 191 34.55 -18.53 21.88
C ARG A 191 35.42 -17.38 21.38
N SER A 192 36.33 -16.90 22.27
CA SER A 192 37.33 -15.93 21.82
C SER A 192 38.24 -16.57 20.75
N ALA A 193 38.91 -15.74 19.97
CA ALA A 193 39.86 -16.21 18.96
C ALA A 193 40.98 -17.06 19.61
N TYR A 194 41.42 -16.69 20.82
CA TYR A 194 42.39 -17.48 21.60
C TYR A 194 41.81 -18.82 22.07
N GLN A 195 40.57 -18.86 22.53
CA GLN A 195 39.90 -20.12 22.87
C GLN A 195 39.73 -21.04 21.66
N SER A 196 39.50 -20.47 20.50
CA SER A 196 39.43 -21.22 19.23
C SER A 196 40.81 -21.77 18.85
N TYR A 197 41.87 -20.98 19.01
CA TYR A 197 43.24 -21.42 18.83
C TYR A 197 43.54 -22.61 19.77
N LEU A 198 43.27 -22.49 21.08
CA LEU A 198 43.51 -23.57 22.05
C LEU A 198 42.78 -24.89 21.71
N ALA A 199 41.64 -24.78 21.05
CA ALA A 199 40.83 -25.94 20.67
C ALA A 199 41.32 -26.64 19.38
N THR A 200 42.02 -25.92 18.50
CA THR A 200 42.40 -26.40 17.16
C THR A 200 43.91 -26.61 16.99
N THR A 201 44.76 -25.97 17.83
CA THR A 201 46.19 -26.11 17.70
C THR A 201 46.71 -27.48 18.17
N MET A 202 47.71 -28.00 17.45
CA MET A 202 48.45 -29.20 17.83
C MET A 202 49.79 -28.85 18.49
N ASP A 203 50.06 -27.56 18.73
CA ASP A 203 51.31 -27.11 19.36
C ASP A 203 51.41 -27.63 20.79
N ASP A 204 52.62 -28.09 21.20
CA ASP A 204 52.95 -28.54 22.55
C ASP A 204 54.33 -28.03 22.94
N PRO A 205 54.48 -27.11 23.89
CA PRO A 205 53.40 -26.49 24.68
C PRO A 205 52.59 -25.47 23.85
N LYS A 206 51.28 -25.30 24.20
CA LYS A 206 50.44 -24.27 23.60
C LYS A 206 50.88 -22.89 24.06
N MET A 207 50.80 -21.89 23.16
CA MET A 207 51.11 -20.50 23.50
C MET A 207 50.17 -20.00 24.60
N THR A 208 50.68 -19.16 25.46
CA THR A 208 49.86 -18.38 26.40
C THR A 208 49.07 -17.32 25.64
N GLU A 209 48.02 -16.78 26.24
CA GLU A 209 47.22 -15.72 25.63
C GLU A 209 48.04 -14.48 25.27
N ALA A 210 49.02 -14.13 26.12
CA ALA A 210 49.93 -13.01 25.89
C ALA A 210 50.89 -13.26 24.69
N GLU A 211 51.41 -14.47 24.56
CA GLU A 211 52.25 -14.86 23.42
C GLU A 211 51.44 -14.94 22.14
N TRP A 212 50.22 -15.46 22.20
CA TRP A 212 49.31 -15.52 21.06
C TRP A 212 48.88 -14.12 20.58
N ALA A 213 48.60 -13.20 21.51
CA ALA A 213 48.24 -11.80 21.18
C ALA A 213 49.42 -11.00 20.61
N ASN A 214 50.68 -11.39 20.94
CA ASN A 214 51.89 -10.73 20.44
C ASN A 214 52.93 -11.74 19.94
N PRO A 215 52.67 -12.43 18.82
CA PRO A 215 53.56 -13.47 18.28
C PRO A 215 54.93 -12.95 17.86
N TRP A 216 55.05 -11.63 17.65
CA TRP A 216 56.32 -10.98 17.26
C TRP A 216 57.15 -10.47 18.44
N GLY A 217 56.62 -10.52 19.65
CA GLY A 217 57.31 -10.04 20.86
C GLY A 217 58.72 -10.59 21.01
N PRO A 218 58.94 -11.91 20.94
CA PRO A 218 60.27 -12.49 21.05
C PRO A 218 61.25 -12.06 19.97
N ILE A 219 60.78 -11.86 18.76
CA ILE A 219 61.60 -11.43 17.62
C ILE A 219 62.03 -9.97 17.78
N VAL A 220 61.11 -9.12 18.27
CA VAL A 220 61.42 -7.70 18.54
C VAL A 220 62.49 -7.56 19.64
N GLU A 221 62.43 -8.37 20.67
CA GLU A 221 63.42 -8.38 21.74
C GLU A 221 64.81 -8.89 21.23
N LEU A 222 64.84 -9.89 20.37
CA LEU A 222 66.06 -10.36 19.70
C LEU A 222 66.71 -9.28 18.80
N LEU A 223 65.89 -8.56 18.07
CA LEU A 223 66.37 -7.45 17.18
C LEU A 223 66.91 -6.25 17.96
N LYS A 224 66.54 -6.06 19.22
CA LYS A 224 67.12 -5.02 20.08
C LYS A 224 68.49 -5.37 20.63
N LEU A 225 68.91 -6.62 20.54
CA LEU A 225 70.18 -7.12 21.02
C LEU A 225 71.27 -7.17 19.92
N LEU A 226 70.88 -6.91 18.68
CA LEU A 226 71.76 -6.73 17.50
C LEU A 226 72.05 -5.26 17.26
#